data_82a272e98c92b3f4dab811c9012b28d3
#
_entry.id   82a272e98c92b3f4dab811c9012b28d3
#
_cell.length_a   1.000
_cell.length_b   1.000
_cell.length_c   1.000
_cell.angle_alpha   90.00
_cell.angle_beta   90.00
_cell.angle_gamma   90.00
#
_symmetry.space_group_name_H-M   'P 1'
#
loop_
_entity.id
_entity.type
_entity.pdbx_description
1 polymer ?
#
loop_
_entity_poly.entity_id
_entity_poly.type
_entity_poly.pdbx_seq_one_letter_code
_entity_poly.pdbx_strand_id
1 'polypeptide(L)'
;MNILITNDDGYRAKGIRVLSEIMKQFGNVTVIAPKHHQSGMSMAVSLGLKQLAWRELDEEEVDRAAIFRTRADIPAYEGSARWSYLDATPASCVKFGLNTCFLDNFPDVVVSGINHGSNAASASCYSGTLGAALEGALNGIPSIGVSLDTLDPEADFSPVVKYFPAIFRKLMSSLPERKGIIYNVNFPDIPADEIKGVRTGYQGRGRWVREFKMWDPAIYAKLGITPEMLGQSSVPKCEEGEILYTMVGDFLDDPQNTPQADHLLMKSGYISVAAHNIDTTDYQEVSRLQGNVEMDF
;
A
#
# COMPACT_ATOMS: atom_id res chain seq x y z
N MET A 1 -11.30 6.27 -18.03
CA MET A 1 -10.89 6.81 -16.73
C MET A 1 -9.42 7.19 -16.78
N ASN A 2 -9.02 8.22 -16.03
CA ASN A 2 -7.61 8.54 -15.77
C ASN A 2 -7.26 8.01 -14.38
N ILE A 3 -6.27 7.14 -14.29
CA ILE A 3 -5.96 6.37 -13.10
C ILE A 3 -4.53 6.71 -12.67
N LEU A 4 -4.35 7.17 -11.43
CA LEU A 4 -3.03 7.35 -10.83
C LEU A 4 -2.69 6.11 -9.99
N ILE A 5 -1.56 5.48 -10.29
CA ILE A 5 -1.05 4.32 -9.56
C ILE A 5 0.25 4.67 -8.85
N THR A 6 0.38 4.21 -7.62
CA THR A 6 1.61 4.23 -6.83
C THR A 6 1.72 2.99 -5.95
N ASN A 7 2.77 2.89 -5.15
CA ASN A 7 2.98 1.86 -4.11
C ASN A 7 4.03 2.34 -3.09
N ASP A 8 4.38 1.50 -2.14
CA ASP A 8 5.53 1.73 -1.24
C ASP A 8 6.69 0.74 -1.46
N ASP A 9 6.50 -0.33 -2.24
CA ASP A 9 7.58 -1.24 -2.61
C ASP A 9 8.55 -0.68 -3.66
N GLY A 10 8.17 0.43 -4.31
CA GLY A 10 8.95 1.08 -5.35
C GLY A 10 8.60 0.63 -6.79
N TYR A 11 9.05 1.41 -7.79
CA TYR A 11 8.69 1.21 -9.20
C TYR A 11 9.13 -0.13 -9.80
N ARG A 12 10.11 -0.81 -9.17
CA ARG A 12 10.65 -2.11 -9.62
C ARG A 12 9.86 -3.30 -9.13
N ALA A 13 8.96 -3.11 -8.17
CA ALA A 13 8.23 -4.19 -7.53
C ALA A 13 7.27 -4.90 -8.50
N LYS A 14 7.10 -6.21 -8.33
CA LYS A 14 6.18 -7.03 -9.13
C LYS A 14 4.74 -6.55 -8.96
N GLY A 15 4.32 -6.22 -7.73
CA GLY A 15 2.94 -5.84 -7.41
C GLY A 15 2.43 -4.64 -8.20
N ILE A 16 3.21 -3.56 -8.30
CA ILE A 16 2.76 -2.36 -9.03
C ILE A 16 2.68 -2.61 -10.55
N ARG A 17 3.51 -3.51 -11.08
CA ARG A 17 3.45 -3.91 -12.50
C ARG A 17 2.17 -4.70 -12.78
N VAL A 18 1.86 -5.67 -11.93
CA VAL A 18 0.61 -6.44 -12.00
C VAL A 18 -0.58 -5.51 -11.91
N LEU A 19 -0.57 -4.58 -10.96
CA LEU A 19 -1.65 -3.61 -10.78
C LEU A 19 -1.81 -2.72 -12.02
N SER A 20 -0.71 -2.19 -12.57
CA SER A 20 -0.75 -1.37 -13.77
C SER A 20 -1.40 -2.12 -14.94
N GLU A 21 -1.02 -3.38 -15.18
CA GLU A 21 -1.62 -4.19 -16.24
C GLU A 21 -3.13 -4.41 -15.98
N ILE A 22 -3.52 -4.81 -14.77
CA ILE A 22 -4.94 -4.97 -14.42
C ILE A 22 -5.73 -3.68 -14.70
N MET A 23 -5.18 -2.53 -14.36
CA MET A 23 -5.89 -1.27 -14.43
C MET A 23 -6.01 -0.70 -15.85
N LYS A 24 -5.20 -1.13 -16.79
CA LYS A 24 -5.32 -0.76 -18.23
C LYS A 24 -6.72 -1.07 -18.80
N GLN A 25 -7.40 -2.11 -18.31
CA GLN A 25 -8.76 -2.44 -18.76
C GLN A 25 -9.82 -1.37 -18.40
N PHE A 26 -9.48 -0.42 -17.53
CA PHE A 26 -10.39 0.63 -17.06
C PHE A 26 -10.07 2.02 -17.61
N GLY A 27 -8.91 2.20 -18.21
CA GLY A 27 -8.55 3.49 -18.82
C GLY A 27 -7.06 3.75 -18.89
N ASN A 28 -6.72 5.04 -18.98
CA ASN A 28 -5.33 5.49 -19.06
C ASN A 28 -4.67 5.43 -17.68
N VAL A 29 -3.56 4.74 -17.59
CA VAL A 29 -2.81 4.56 -16.36
C VAL A 29 -1.60 5.51 -16.35
N THR A 30 -1.41 6.22 -15.24
CA THR A 30 -0.19 6.96 -14.94
C THR A 30 0.40 6.39 -13.67
N VAL A 31 1.60 5.82 -13.77
CA VAL A 31 2.34 5.28 -12.63
C VAL A 31 3.37 6.30 -12.18
N ILE A 32 3.29 6.69 -10.90
CA ILE A 32 4.31 7.50 -10.23
C ILE A 32 4.66 6.79 -8.94
N ALA A 33 5.75 6.06 -8.93
CA ALA A 33 6.13 5.22 -7.80
C ALA A 33 7.43 5.72 -7.12
N PRO A 34 7.66 5.40 -5.86
CA PRO A 34 8.93 5.66 -5.21
C PRO A 34 10.09 5.01 -5.97
N LYS A 35 11.22 5.72 -6.03
CA LYS A 35 12.46 5.18 -6.61
C LYS A 35 13.00 3.99 -5.84
N HIS A 36 12.82 3.99 -4.53
CA HIS A 36 13.28 2.99 -3.58
C HIS A 36 12.11 2.48 -2.73
N HIS A 37 12.31 1.31 -2.13
CA HIS A 37 11.36 0.75 -1.17
C HIS A 37 11.12 1.70 0.02
N GLN A 38 9.87 1.90 0.42
CA GLN A 38 9.40 2.89 1.39
C GLN A 38 8.40 2.29 2.39
N SER A 39 8.55 1.01 2.76
CA SER A 39 7.68 0.37 3.76
C SER A 39 7.73 1.09 5.11
N GLY A 40 6.62 1.12 5.80
CA GLY A 40 6.50 1.73 7.13
C GLY A 40 6.42 3.27 7.12
N MET A 41 6.27 3.90 5.95
CA MET A 41 6.26 5.38 5.85
C MET A 41 4.90 6.00 6.17
N SER A 42 3.83 5.23 6.34
CA SER A 42 2.50 5.79 6.60
C SER A 42 2.16 6.93 5.63
N MET A 43 1.69 8.07 6.13
CA MET A 43 1.44 9.30 5.36
C MET A 43 2.65 10.27 5.34
N ALA A 44 3.86 9.82 5.64
CA ALA A 44 5.02 10.69 5.61
C ALA A 44 5.18 11.37 4.24
N VAL A 45 5.46 12.67 4.25
CA VAL A 45 5.70 13.49 3.07
C VAL A 45 7.16 13.91 3.04
N SER A 46 7.78 13.82 1.87
CA SER A 46 9.16 14.29 1.65
C SER A 46 9.16 15.82 1.62
N LEU A 47 9.13 16.44 2.80
CA LEU A 47 9.09 17.88 3.01
C LEU A 47 10.48 18.51 3.11
N GLY A 48 10.51 19.83 3.12
CA GLY A 48 11.67 20.66 3.30
C GLY A 48 12.34 21.02 1.97
N LEU A 49 13.57 21.48 2.05
CA LEU A 49 14.38 21.86 0.88
C LEU A 49 15.05 20.66 0.20
N LYS A 50 14.56 19.44 0.43
CA LYS A 50 15.07 18.23 -0.21
C LYS A 50 14.75 18.26 -1.69
N GLN A 51 15.76 18.07 -2.51
CA GLN A 51 15.59 17.90 -3.95
C GLN A 51 15.04 16.50 -4.23
N LEU A 52 13.95 16.43 -5.04
CA LEU A 52 13.31 15.19 -5.41
C LEU A 52 13.62 14.89 -6.87
N ALA A 53 14.30 13.79 -7.13
CA ALA A 53 14.61 13.37 -8.50
C ALA A 53 13.41 12.62 -9.09
N TRP A 54 12.91 13.13 -10.22
CA TRP A 54 11.84 12.51 -11.00
C TRP A 54 12.37 12.10 -12.38
N ARG A 55 11.87 10.95 -12.90
CA ARG A 55 12.20 10.48 -14.24
C ARG A 55 11.04 9.68 -14.85
N GLU A 56 10.72 10.00 -16.10
CA GLU A 56 9.87 9.13 -16.93
C GLU A 56 10.66 7.91 -17.41
N LEU A 57 9.96 6.79 -17.58
CA LEU A 57 10.50 5.51 -17.99
C LEU A 57 9.73 5.01 -19.22
N ASP A 58 10.43 4.48 -20.21
CA ASP A 58 9.81 3.71 -21.28
C ASP A 58 9.52 2.26 -20.83
N GLU A 59 8.73 1.53 -21.62
CA GLU A 59 8.33 0.15 -21.29
C GLU A 59 9.52 -0.80 -21.20
N GLU A 60 10.54 -0.62 -22.05
CA GLU A 60 11.75 -1.47 -22.00
C GLU A 60 12.55 -1.21 -20.71
N GLU A 61 12.61 0.04 -20.26
CA GLU A 61 13.26 0.40 -18.99
C GLU A 61 12.51 -0.18 -17.80
N VAL A 62 11.18 -0.15 -17.81
CA VAL A 62 10.34 -0.78 -16.78
C VAL A 62 10.58 -2.28 -16.74
N ASP A 63 10.61 -2.93 -17.90
CA ASP A 63 10.86 -4.38 -18.01
C ASP A 63 12.25 -4.79 -17.54
N ARG A 64 13.29 -4.01 -17.92
CA ARG A 64 14.67 -4.23 -17.49
C ARG A 64 14.89 -3.98 -16.00
N ALA A 65 14.17 -3.00 -15.45
CA ALA A 65 14.31 -2.60 -14.05
C ALA A 65 13.60 -3.55 -13.09
N ALA A 66 12.71 -4.42 -13.58
CA ALA A 66 11.96 -5.36 -12.75
C ALA A 66 12.89 -6.30 -11.98
N ILE A 67 12.73 -6.34 -10.68
CA ILE A 67 13.46 -7.26 -9.80
C ILE A 67 12.96 -8.70 -10.05
N PHE A 68 11.67 -8.86 -10.36
CA PHE A 68 11.01 -10.15 -10.58
C PHE A 68 10.42 -10.22 -12.00
N ARG A 69 10.75 -11.29 -12.73
CA ARG A 69 10.37 -11.48 -14.14
C ARG A 69 9.19 -12.41 -14.29
N THR A 70 7.99 -12.06 -13.90
CA THR A 70 6.84 -12.87 -14.29
C THR A 70 5.77 -12.02 -14.95
N ARG A 71 5.64 -12.20 -16.28
CA ARG A 71 4.48 -11.78 -17.07
C ARG A 71 3.50 -12.94 -17.29
N ALA A 72 3.74 -14.11 -16.68
CA ALA A 72 3.21 -15.36 -17.19
C ALA A 72 1.68 -15.46 -17.26
N ASP A 73 0.94 -14.76 -16.41
CA ASP A 73 -0.50 -15.01 -16.27
C ASP A 73 -1.38 -13.73 -16.23
N ILE A 74 -0.86 -12.58 -16.63
CA ILE A 74 -1.66 -11.36 -16.71
C ILE A 74 -2.17 -11.22 -18.13
N PRO A 75 -3.48 -11.17 -18.37
CA PRO A 75 -4.03 -10.88 -19.69
C PRO A 75 -3.52 -9.53 -20.19
N ALA A 76 -3.11 -9.47 -21.46
CA ALA A 76 -2.80 -8.20 -22.10
C ALA A 76 -4.09 -7.41 -22.31
N TYR A 77 -4.16 -6.21 -21.74
CA TYR A 77 -5.30 -5.30 -21.92
C TYR A 77 -4.95 -4.17 -22.88
N GLU A 78 -5.93 -3.77 -23.69
CA GLU A 78 -5.83 -2.60 -24.56
C GLU A 78 -5.89 -1.32 -23.70
N GLY A 79 -4.78 -0.76 -23.36
CA GLY A 79 -4.68 0.46 -22.58
C GLY A 79 -3.25 0.96 -22.57
N SER A 80 -3.08 2.24 -22.29
CA SER A 80 -1.76 2.84 -22.16
C SER A 80 -1.36 2.97 -20.69
N ALA A 81 -0.10 2.79 -20.40
CA ALA A 81 0.48 3.12 -19.11
C ALA A 81 1.70 4.02 -19.34
N ARG A 82 1.72 5.17 -18.68
CA ARG A 82 2.91 6.02 -18.57
C ARG A 82 3.57 5.76 -17.23
N TRP A 83 4.88 5.57 -17.25
CA TRP A 83 5.63 5.20 -16.06
C TRP A 83 6.64 6.28 -15.68
N SER A 84 6.74 6.53 -14.39
CA SER A 84 7.80 7.36 -13.81
C SER A 84 8.11 6.93 -12.38
N TYR A 85 9.29 7.30 -11.91
CA TYR A 85 9.60 7.24 -10.48
C TYR A 85 9.87 8.63 -9.92
N LEU A 86 9.64 8.78 -8.62
CA LEU A 86 10.06 9.93 -7.83
C LEU A 86 10.88 9.44 -6.63
N ASP A 87 12.01 10.08 -6.35
CA ASP A 87 12.81 9.78 -5.15
C ASP A 87 12.17 10.41 -3.90
N ALA A 88 11.03 9.85 -3.51
CA ALA A 88 10.18 10.35 -2.44
C ALA A 88 9.31 9.24 -1.84
N THR A 89 8.54 9.58 -0.81
CA THR A 89 7.57 8.71 -0.17
C THR A 89 6.33 8.47 -1.06
N PRO A 90 5.53 7.41 -0.83
CA PRO A 90 4.31 7.13 -1.60
C PRO A 90 3.31 8.28 -1.62
N ALA A 91 3.02 8.88 -0.46
CA ALA A 91 2.15 10.05 -0.38
C ALA A 91 2.70 11.24 -1.20
N SER A 92 4.02 11.44 -1.19
CA SER A 92 4.66 12.47 -2.02
C SER A 92 4.56 12.16 -3.51
N CYS A 93 4.58 10.89 -3.93
CA CYS A 93 4.36 10.49 -5.32
C CYS A 93 2.94 10.87 -5.79
N VAL A 94 1.92 10.63 -4.98
CA VAL A 94 0.54 11.07 -5.28
C VAL A 94 0.48 12.58 -5.33
N LYS A 95 0.99 13.27 -4.31
CA LYS A 95 1.04 14.73 -4.26
C LYS A 95 1.73 15.35 -5.47
N PHE A 96 2.86 14.78 -5.88
CA PHE A 96 3.56 15.19 -7.09
C PHE A 96 2.68 15.00 -8.35
N GLY A 97 2.09 13.84 -8.52
CA GLY A 97 1.22 13.55 -9.66
C GLY A 97 0.06 14.54 -9.78
N LEU A 98 -0.61 14.83 -8.67
CA LEU A 98 -1.74 15.77 -8.63
C LEU A 98 -1.32 17.22 -8.96
N ASN A 99 -0.09 17.61 -8.61
CA ASN A 99 0.42 18.96 -8.83
C ASN A 99 1.28 19.13 -10.08
N THR A 100 1.44 18.07 -10.89
CA THR A 100 2.21 18.10 -12.13
C THR A 100 1.47 17.45 -13.29
N CYS A 101 1.30 16.13 -13.26
CA CYS A 101 0.70 15.37 -14.35
C CYS A 101 -0.81 15.58 -14.48
N PHE A 102 -1.49 15.91 -13.37
CA PHE A 102 -2.94 16.08 -13.27
C PHE A 102 -3.34 17.49 -12.81
N LEU A 103 -2.51 18.49 -13.06
CA LEU A 103 -2.72 19.87 -12.58
C LEU A 103 -4.08 20.45 -13.00
N ASP A 104 -4.48 20.21 -14.26
CA ASP A 104 -5.73 20.75 -14.81
C ASP A 104 -6.93 19.83 -14.62
N ASN A 105 -6.70 18.53 -14.50
CA ASN A 105 -7.76 17.52 -14.35
C ASN A 105 -7.26 16.40 -13.44
N PHE A 106 -7.80 16.33 -12.24
CA PHE A 106 -7.47 15.25 -11.31
C PHE A 106 -7.80 13.87 -11.88
N PRO A 107 -7.09 12.82 -11.49
CA PRO A 107 -7.43 11.46 -11.88
C PRO A 107 -8.81 11.08 -11.29
N ASP A 108 -9.50 10.19 -11.99
CA ASP A 108 -10.80 9.67 -11.52
C ASP A 108 -10.65 8.77 -10.27
N VAL A 109 -9.46 8.20 -10.08
CA VAL A 109 -9.14 7.32 -8.95
C VAL A 109 -7.64 7.25 -8.71
N VAL A 110 -7.26 7.10 -7.43
CA VAL A 110 -5.90 6.71 -7.02
C VAL A 110 -5.94 5.25 -6.57
N VAL A 111 -5.05 4.41 -7.10
CA VAL A 111 -4.90 3.02 -6.66
C VAL A 111 -3.45 2.80 -6.22
N SER A 112 -3.28 2.42 -4.97
CA SER A 112 -1.96 2.17 -4.39
C SER A 112 -1.74 0.68 -4.13
N GLY A 113 -0.65 0.12 -4.62
CA GLY A 113 -0.30 -1.31 -4.45
C GLY A 113 0.26 -1.93 -5.74
N ILE A 114 0.21 -3.24 -5.89
CA ILE A 114 -0.20 -4.26 -4.89
C ILE A 114 0.93 -4.41 -3.89
N ASN A 115 0.65 -4.15 -2.63
CA ASN A 115 1.65 -4.27 -1.58
C ASN A 115 2.03 -5.73 -1.31
N HIS A 116 3.31 -6.00 -1.13
CA HIS A 116 3.82 -7.23 -0.56
C HIS A 116 3.69 -7.18 0.97
N GLY A 117 2.75 -7.90 1.50
CA GLY A 117 2.41 -7.90 2.92
C GLY A 117 1.03 -7.32 3.19
N SER A 118 0.42 -7.76 4.28
CA SER A 118 -0.89 -7.31 4.70
C SER A 118 -0.86 -5.87 5.25
N ASN A 119 -1.88 -5.11 4.89
CA ASN A 119 -2.18 -3.82 5.50
C ASN A 119 -3.46 -3.88 6.36
N ALA A 120 -3.74 -5.04 6.96
CA ALA A 120 -4.85 -5.24 7.88
C ALA A 120 -4.45 -4.96 9.33
N ALA A 121 -5.43 -4.84 10.19
CA ALA A 121 -5.29 -4.52 11.62
C ALA A 121 -4.40 -3.29 11.84
N SER A 122 -3.55 -3.30 12.87
CA SER A 122 -2.66 -2.17 13.19
C SER A 122 -1.58 -1.91 12.11
N ALA A 123 -1.30 -2.86 11.22
CA ALA A 123 -0.38 -2.63 10.10
C ALA A 123 -0.86 -1.49 9.18
N SER A 124 -2.18 -1.28 9.09
CA SER A 124 -2.76 -0.16 8.33
C SER A 124 -2.24 1.22 8.77
N CYS A 125 -1.93 1.39 10.05
CA CYS A 125 -1.43 2.66 10.59
C CYS A 125 -0.02 3.01 10.11
N TYR A 126 0.78 2.01 9.73
CA TYR A 126 2.16 2.18 9.27
C TYR A 126 2.29 2.12 7.76
N SER A 127 1.23 1.77 7.06
CA SER A 127 1.23 1.48 5.62
C SER A 127 1.51 2.70 4.75
N GLY A 128 2.57 2.66 3.97
CA GLY A 128 2.83 3.63 2.91
C GLY A 128 1.84 3.49 1.74
N THR A 129 1.38 2.27 1.45
CA THR A 129 0.32 1.99 0.47
C THR A 129 -0.97 2.73 0.84
N LEU A 130 -1.42 2.64 2.10
CA LEU A 130 -2.62 3.35 2.55
C LEU A 130 -2.36 4.85 2.70
N GLY A 131 -1.16 5.25 3.10
CA GLY A 131 -0.77 6.66 3.17
C GLY A 131 -0.90 7.36 1.81
N ALA A 132 -0.53 6.69 0.73
CA ALA A 132 -0.72 7.20 -0.63
C ALA A 132 -2.21 7.29 -1.01
N ALA A 133 -3.02 6.29 -0.67
CA ALA A 133 -4.46 6.33 -0.88
C ALA A 133 -5.12 7.46 -0.08
N LEU A 134 -4.70 7.67 1.18
CA LEU A 134 -5.17 8.77 2.02
C LEU A 134 -4.82 10.14 1.41
N GLU A 135 -3.65 10.31 0.80
CA GLU A 135 -3.31 11.56 0.10
C GLU A 135 -4.27 11.83 -1.08
N GLY A 136 -4.64 10.82 -1.84
CA GLY A 136 -5.68 10.95 -2.88
C GLY A 136 -7.03 11.37 -2.29
N ALA A 137 -7.44 10.74 -1.20
CA ALA A 137 -8.71 11.01 -0.52
C ALA A 137 -8.76 12.42 0.10
N LEU A 138 -7.63 12.94 0.61
CA LEU A 138 -7.50 14.33 1.06
C LEU A 138 -7.85 15.34 -0.04
N ASN A 139 -7.54 14.98 -1.29
CA ASN A 139 -7.87 15.80 -2.47
C ASN A 139 -9.27 15.48 -3.03
N GLY A 140 -10.08 14.69 -2.31
CA GLY A 140 -11.45 14.34 -2.69
C GLY A 140 -11.54 13.31 -3.81
N ILE A 141 -10.46 12.59 -4.11
CA ILE A 141 -10.38 11.58 -5.15
C ILE A 141 -10.68 10.20 -4.55
N PRO A 142 -11.56 9.38 -5.16
CA PRO A 142 -11.73 7.98 -4.76
C PRO A 142 -10.39 7.26 -4.70
N SER A 143 -10.10 6.57 -3.61
CA SER A 143 -8.77 5.98 -3.42
C SER A 143 -8.84 4.58 -2.82
N ILE A 144 -8.00 3.69 -3.34
CA ILE A 144 -8.00 2.26 -2.98
C ILE A 144 -6.55 1.84 -2.68
N GLY A 145 -6.33 1.21 -1.53
CA GLY A 145 -5.12 0.45 -1.24
C GLY A 145 -5.36 -1.04 -1.48
N VAL A 146 -4.42 -1.70 -2.15
CA VAL A 146 -4.50 -3.14 -2.48
C VAL A 146 -3.27 -3.85 -1.97
N SER A 147 -3.46 -4.95 -1.24
CA SER A 147 -2.39 -5.73 -0.61
C SER A 147 -2.61 -7.21 -0.77
N LEU A 148 -1.53 -7.98 -0.89
CA LEU A 148 -1.49 -9.43 -0.79
C LEU A 148 -0.72 -9.81 0.48
N ASP A 149 -1.32 -10.62 1.34
CA ASP A 149 -0.78 -11.02 2.66
C ASP A 149 0.34 -12.08 2.53
N THR A 150 1.42 -11.70 1.88
CA THR A 150 2.54 -12.59 1.60
C THR A 150 3.88 -11.95 1.96
N LEU A 151 4.84 -12.78 2.33
CA LEU A 151 6.26 -12.40 2.47
C LEU A 151 7.13 -13.06 1.41
N ASP A 152 6.53 -13.84 0.48
CA ASP A 152 7.26 -14.51 -0.59
C ASP A 152 7.65 -13.50 -1.69
N PRO A 153 8.94 -13.29 -1.96
CA PRO A 153 9.37 -12.45 -3.06
C PRO A 153 8.85 -12.89 -4.44
N GLU A 154 8.60 -14.19 -4.61
CA GLU A 154 8.03 -14.80 -5.82
C GLU A 154 6.50 -14.94 -5.78
N ALA A 155 5.83 -14.15 -4.94
CA ALA A 155 4.40 -14.22 -4.69
C ALA A 155 3.55 -14.40 -5.94
N ASP A 156 2.52 -15.24 -5.83
CA ASP A 156 1.49 -15.42 -6.84
C ASP A 156 0.41 -14.34 -6.72
N PHE A 157 0.37 -13.41 -7.67
CA PHE A 157 -0.66 -12.38 -7.75
C PHE A 157 -1.92 -12.82 -8.49
N SER A 158 -2.05 -14.08 -8.91
CA SER A 158 -3.22 -14.59 -9.65
C SER A 158 -4.55 -14.34 -8.94
N PRO A 159 -4.64 -14.42 -7.58
CA PRO A 159 -5.88 -14.05 -6.88
C PRO A 159 -6.29 -12.60 -7.11
N VAL A 160 -5.32 -11.68 -7.11
CA VAL A 160 -5.58 -10.26 -7.34
C VAL A 160 -5.99 -10.03 -8.79
N VAL A 161 -5.27 -10.61 -9.75
CA VAL A 161 -5.61 -10.57 -11.19
C VAL A 161 -7.04 -11.04 -11.43
N LYS A 162 -7.44 -12.13 -10.79
CA LYS A 162 -8.76 -12.75 -10.99
C LYS A 162 -9.90 -11.94 -10.37
N TYR A 163 -9.73 -11.42 -9.16
CA TYR A 163 -10.87 -10.90 -8.39
C TYR A 163 -10.88 -9.38 -8.24
N PHE A 164 -9.73 -8.71 -8.27
CA PHE A 164 -9.69 -7.25 -8.08
C PHE A 164 -10.49 -6.47 -9.13
N PRO A 165 -10.50 -6.83 -10.42
CA PRO A 165 -11.31 -6.12 -11.40
C PRO A 165 -12.81 -6.03 -11.06
N ALA A 166 -13.37 -7.09 -10.52
CA ALA A 166 -14.78 -7.11 -10.11
C ALA A 166 -15.02 -6.28 -8.83
N ILE A 167 -14.09 -6.35 -7.88
CA ILE A 167 -14.11 -5.53 -6.65
C ILE A 167 -14.03 -4.05 -7.02
N PHE A 168 -13.07 -3.68 -7.87
CA PHE A 168 -12.89 -2.32 -8.35
C PHE A 168 -14.17 -1.75 -8.98
N ARG A 169 -14.79 -2.49 -9.93
CA ARG A 169 -16.06 -2.04 -10.55
C ARG A 169 -17.16 -1.81 -9.53
N LYS A 170 -17.28 -2.70 -8.54
CA LYS A 170 -18.29 -2.56 -7.48
C LYS A 170 -18.03 -1.35 -6.60
N LEU A 171 -16.79 -1.11 -6.17
CA LEU A 171 -16.41 0.06 -5.38
C LEU A 171 -16.68 1.35 -6.14
N MET A 172 -16.24 1.44 -7.41
CA MET A 172 -16.43 2.64 -8.22
C MET A 172 -17.90 2.91 -8.59
N SER A 173 -18.75 1.88 -8.64
CA SER A 173 -20.20 2.05 -8.91
C SER A 173 -21.01 2.43 -7.67
N SER A 174 -20.41 2.41 -6.47
CA SER A 174 -21.09 2.64 -5.19
C SER A 174 -20.33 3.61 -4.29
N LEU A 175 -19.67 4.60 -4.89
CA LEU A 175 -18.93 5.63 -4.13
C LEU A 175 -19.88 6.43 -3.23
N PRO A 176 -19.49 6.72 -1.99
CA PRO A 176 -20.29 7.55 -1.11
C PRO A 176 -20.26 9.03 -1.54
N GLU A 177 -21.28 9.78 -1.22
CA GLU A 177 -21.31 11.24 -1.45
C GLU A 177 -20.25 11.98 -0.63
N ARG A 178 -19.99 11.51 0.58
CA ARG A 178 -18.94 12.09 1.44
C ARG A 178 -17.56 11.73 0.91
N LYS A 179 -16.66 12.71 0.91
CA LYS A 179 -15.25 12.55 0.54
C LYS A 179 -14.39 12.09 1.71
N GLY A 180 -13.12 11.83 1.46
CA GLY A 180 -12.15 11.48 2.49
C GLY A 180 -12.15 10.00 2.88
N ILE A 181 -12.74 9.13 2.07
CA ILE A 181 -12.77 7.68 2.31
C ILE A 181 -11.80 6.97 1.38
N ILE A 182 -11.06 6.03 1.94
CA ILE A 182 -10.28 5.06 1.19
C ILE A 182 -10.83 3.65 1.43
N TYR A 183 -10.61 2.78 0.46
CA TYR A 183 -10.88 1.35 0.60
C TYR A 183 -9.57 0.59 0.73
N ASN A 184 -9.44 -0.16 1.81
CA ASN A 184 -8.32 -1.05 2.09
C ASN A 184 -8.73 -2.48 1.71
N VAL A 185 -8.16 -2.98 0.60
CA VAL A 185 -8.47 -4.29 0.06
C VAL A 185 -7.28 -5.21 0.31
N ASN A 186 -7.48 -6.24 1.11
CA ASN A 186 -6.44 -7.21 1.45
C ASN A 186 -6.82 -8.59 0.95
N PHE A 187 -5.91 -9.23 0.22
CA PHE A 187 -6.02 -10.58 -0.30
C PHE A 187 -5.26 -11.55 0.60
N PRO A 188 -5.84 -12.68 1.00
CA PRO A 188 -5.09 -13.74 1.66
C PRO A 188 -4.12 -14.40 0.66
N ASP A 189 -2.97 -14.87 1.17
CA ASP A 189 -1.97 -15.62 0.38
C ASP A 189 -2.38 -17.08 0.27
N ILE A 190 -3.38 -17.35 -0.55
CA ILE A 190 -3.89 -18.68 -0.86
C ILE A 190 -4.21 -18.77 -2.35
N PRO A 191 -4.25 -19.98 -2.95
CA PRO A 191 -4.66 -20.16 -4.33
C PRO A 191 -5.99 -19.49 -4.67
N ALA A 192 -6.09 -18.96 -5.88
CA ALA A 192 -7.27 -18.18 -6.30
C ALA A 192 -8.59 -18.97 -6.24
N ASP A 193 -8.57 -20.29 -6.39
CA ASP A 193 -9.72 -21.17 -6.32
C ASP A 193 -10.12 -21.52 -4.87
N GLU A 194 -9.24 -21.29 -3.90
CA GLU A 194 -9.53 -21.46 -2.47
C GLU A 194 -10.16 -20.21 -1.83
N ILE A 195 -10.14 -19.07 -2.53
CA ILE A 195 -10.77 -17.83 -2.05
C ILE A 195 -12.28 -18.01 -1.99
N LYS A 196 -12.83 -17.89 -0.78
CA LYS A 196 -14.26 -18.09 -0.51
C LYS A 196 -15.16 -16.94 -0.93
N GLY A 197 -14.57 -15.76 -1.26
CA GLY A 197 -15.29 -14.57 -1.68
C GLY A 197 -14.78 -13.30 -1.04
N VAL A 198 -15.55 -12.21 -1.11
CA VAL A 198 -15.24 -10.90 -0.56
C VAL A 198 -16.13 -10.62 0.65
N ARG A 199 -15.56 -10.04 1.70
CA ARG A 199 -16.31 -9.56 2.87
C ARG A 199 -15.89 -8.16 3.24
N THR A 200 -16.84 -7.36 3.67
CA THR A 200 -16.59 -6.08 4.32
C THR A 200 -16.36 -6.30 5.81
N GLY A 201 -15.40 -5.57 6.35
CA GLY A 201 -15.03 -5.64 7.75
C GLY A 201 -14.54 -4.30 8.30
N TYR A 202 -13.95 -4.35 9.45
CA TYR A 202 -13.34 -3.20 10.11
C TYR A 202 -11.86 -3.46 10.37
N GLN A 203 -11.09 -2.39 10.56
CA GLN A 203 -9.69 -2.47 10.97
C GLN A 203 -9.58 -3.21 12.30
N GLY A 204 -8.99 -4.40 12.28
CA GLY A 204 -8.75 -5.17 13.50
C GLY A 204 -7.81 -4.45 14.46
N ARG A 205 -7.85 -4.84 15.72
CA ARG A 205 -6.96 -4.37 16.77
C ARG A 205 -5.86 -5.39 17.03
N GLY A 206 -4.74 -4.92 17.49
CA GLY A 206 -3.60 -5.73 17.85
C GLY A 206 -2.33 -4.90 17.91
N ARG A 207 -1.26 -5.52 18.33
CA ARG A 207 0.05 -4.85 18.39
C ARG A 207 1.16 -5.83 18.07
N TRP A 208 2.25 -5.32 17.58
CA TRP A 208 3.47 -6.09 17.44
C TRP A 208 4.21 -6.14 18.78
N VAL A 209 4.91 -7.22 19.03
CA VAL A 209 5.69 -7.45 20.26
C VAL A 209 7.02 -8.07 19.91
N ARG A 210 8.03 -7.88 20.77
CA ARG A 210 9.39 -8.38 20.56
C ARG A 210 9.99 -7.96 19.22
N GLU A 211 9.74 -6.73 18.83
CA GLU A 211 9.99 -6.23 17.48
C GLU A 211 11.47 -6.01 17.14
N PHE A 212 12.34 -5.85 18.13
CA PHE A 212 13.75 -5.60 17.90
C PHE A 212 14.60 -6.82 18.25
N LYS A 213 15.35 -7.31 17.26
CA LYS A 213 16.37 -8.36 17.41
C LYS A 213 17.70 -7.81 16.92
N MET A 214 18.81 -8.26 17.53
CA MET A 214 20.14 -7.94 17.00
C MET A 214 20.19 -8.36 15.53
N TRP A 215 20.78 -7.48 14.72
CA TRP A 215 20.87 -7.72 13.27
C TRP A 215 21.63 -9.03 13.01
N ASP A 216 21.03 -9.87 12.19
CA ASP A 216 21.62 -11.14 11.73
C ASP A 216 21.29 -11.29 10.25
N PRO A 217 22.31 -11.37 9.35
CA PRO A 217 22.07 -11.57 7.92
C PRO A 217 21.28 -12.86 7.61
N ALA A 218 21.31 -13.85 8.50
CA ALA A 218 20.53 -15.07 8.34
C ALA A 218 19.01 -14.84 8.41
N ILE A 219 18.55 -13.73 8.99
CA ILE A 219 17.11 -13.38 9.01
C ILE A 219 16.61 -13.11 7.61
N TYR A 220 17.35 -12.34 6.82
CA TYR A 220 17.02 -12.04 5.43
C TYR A 220 17.00 -13.30 4.57
N ALA A 221 18.00 -14.17 4.73
CA ALA A 221 18.08 -15.43 3.99
C ALA A 221 16.88 -16.36 4.29
N LYS A 222 16.39 -16.38 5.53
CA LYS A 222 15.19 -17.18 5.90
C LYS A 222 13.91 -16.65 5.28
N LEU A 223 13.84 -15.35 4.99
CA LEU A 223 12.70 -14.71 4.35
C LEU A 223 12.81 -14.70 2.82
N GLY A 224 13.90 -15.23 2.25
CA GLY A 224 14.16 -15.15 0.81
C GLY A 224 14.41 -13.71 0.30
N ILE A 225 14.70 -12.78 1.19
CA ILE A 225 14.89 -11.36 0.90
C ILE A 225 16.37 -11.04 0.99
N THR A 226 16.89 -10.21 0.08
CA THR A 226 18.23 -9.63 0.22
C THR A 226 18.13 -8.18 0.70
N PRO A 227 19.14 -7.67 1.43
CA PRO A 227 19.15 -6.27 1.84
C PRO A 227 18.99 -5.30 0.66
N GLU A 228 19.55 -5.64 -0.49
CA GLU A 228 19.49 -4.83 -1.73
C GLU A 228 18.05 -4.71 -2.27
N MET A 229 17.22 -5.74 -2.11
CA MET A 229 15.80 -5.70 -2.49
C MET A 229 15.03 -4.65 -1.67
N LEU A 230 15.49 -4.38 -0.46
CA LEU A 230 14.96 -3.33 0.42
C LEU A 230 15.68 -1.98 0.24
N GLY A 231 16.55 -1.85 -0.76
CA GLY A 231 17.36 -0.65 -0.95
C GLY A 231 18.43 -0.44 0.11
N GLN A 232 18.79 -1.48 0.86
CA GLN A 232 19.81 -1.47 1.90
C GLN A 232 21.14 -2.03 1.38
N SER A 233 22.23 -1.72 2.07
CA SER A 233 23.53 -2.34 1.78
C SER A 233 23.60 -3.73 2.40
N SER A 234 24.15 -4.70 1.65
CA SER A 234 24.50 -6.03 2.18
C SER A 234 25.53 -5.99 3.32
N VAL A 235 26.30 -4.92 3.37
CA VAL A 235 27.22 -4.63 4.49
C VAL A 235 26.73 -3.36 5.16
N PRO A 236 26.00 -3.46 6.27
CA PRO A 236 25.54 -2.29 7.01
C PRO A 236 26.73 -1.46 7.49
N LYS A 237 26.64 -0.15 7.33
CA LYS A 237 27.60 0.77 7.92
C LYS A 237 27.23 0.95 9.39
N CYS A 238 28.23 0.74 10.25
CA CYS A 238 28.10 0.87 11.70
C CYS A 238 29.30 1.66 12.20
N GLU A 239 29.09 2.66 13.02
CA GLU A 239 30.15 3.41 13.66
C GLU A 239 30.66 2.65 14.90
N GLU A 240 31.84 3.01 15.40
CA GLU A 240 32.42 2.36 16.59
C GLU A 240 31.47 2.51 17.79
N GLY A 241 31.10 1.40 18.40
CA GLY A 241 30.19 1.35 19.56
C GLY A 241 28.70 1.25 19.21
N GLU A 242 28.31 1.30 17.93
CA GLU A 242 26.92 1.06 17.51
C GLU A 242 26.59 -0.42 17.49
N ILE A 243 25.37 -0.76 17.88
CA ILE A 243 24.79 -2.11 17.78
C ILE A 243 23.64 -2.06 16.78
N LEU A 244 23.70 -2.91 15.77
CA LEU A 244 22.65 -3.01 14.75
C LEU A 244 21.50 -3.88 15.23
N TYR A 245 20.29 -3.40 15.00
CA TYR A 245 19.04 -4.13 15.21
C TYR A 245 18.24 -4.23 13.92
N THR A 246 17.48 -5.32 13.81
CA THR A 246 16.44 -5.50 12.79
C THR A 246 15.08 -5.49 13.48
N MET A 247 14.13 -4.78 12.88
CA MET A 247 12.74 -4.80 13.35
C MET A 247 12.03 -6.02 12.74
N VAL A 248 11.76 -7.00 13.56
CA VAL A 248 10.97 -8.21 13.24
C VAL A 248 10.20 -8.58 14.50
N GLY A 249 8.90 -8.70 14.42
CA GLY A 249 8.07 -8.94 15.59
C GLY A 249 7.02 -10.03 15.38
N ASP A 250 6.32 -10.35 16.44
CA ASP A 250 5.16 -11.22 16.41
C ASP A 250 3.91 -10.36 16.61
N PHE A 251 2.89 -10.59 15.78
CA PHE A 251 1.60 -9.91 15.94
C PHE A 251 0.82 -10.56 17.08
N LEU A 252 0.43 -9.75 18.04
CA LEU A 252 -0.45 -10.14 19.15
C LEU A 252 -1.84 -9.59 18.90
N ASP A 253 -2.77 -10.48 18.60
CA ASP A 253 -4.17 -10.15 18.35
C ASP A 253 -4.88 -9.63 19.60
N ASP A 254 -5.85 -8.73 19.42
CA ASP A 254 -6.71 -8.27 20.52
C ASP A 254 -7.87 -9.27 20.68
N PRO A 255 -8.08 -9.84 21.89
CA PRO A 255 -9.15 -10.78 22.14
C PRO A 255 -10.57 -10.20 21.97
N GLN A 256 -10.70 -8.87 21.85
CA GLN A 256 -11.97 -8.21 21.57
C GLN A 256 -12.31 -8.15 20.07
N ASN A 257 -11.41 -8.60 19.20
CA ASN A 257 -11.72 -8.69 17.77
C ASN A 257 -12.83 -9.71 17.52
N THR A 258 -13.77 -9.30 16.67
CA THR A 258 -14.82 -10.20 16.17
C THR A 258 -14.37 -10.82 14.83
N PRO A 259 -15.03 -11.88 14.34
CA PRO A 259 -14.70 -12.48 13.04
C PRO A 259 -14.77 -11.52 11.85
N GLN A 260 -15.35 -10.32 12.02
CA GLN A 260 -15.41 -9.27 11.01
C GLN A 260 -14.15 -8.36 10.97
N ALA A 261 -13.19 -8.55 11.87
CA ALA A 261 -11.90 -7.87 11.76
C ALA A 261 -11.20 -8.29 10.46
N ASP A 262 -10.64 -7.35 9.74
CA ASP A 262 -10.07 -7.52 8.40
C ASP A 262 -9.05 -8.67 8.31
N HIS A 263 -8.11 -8.76 9.25
CA HIS A 263 -7.11 -9.84 9.31
C HIS A 263 -7.73 -11.21 9.64
N LEU A 264 -8.83 -11.28 10.40
CA LEU A 264 -9.54 -12.53 10.69
C LEU A 264 -10.38 -12.99 9.49
N LEU A 265 -10.92 -12.06 8.71
CA LEU A 265 -11.56 -12.37 7.43
C LEU A 265 -10.57 -13.04 6.47
N MET A 266 -9.35 -12.49 6.33
CA MET A 266 -8.32 -13.08 5.49
C MET A 266 -7.90 -14.46 6.00
N LYS A 267 -7.66 -14.60 7.29
CA LYS A 267 -7.35 -15.89 7.92
C LYS A 267 -8.44 -16.94 7.67
N SER A 268 -9.68 -16.49 7.47
CA SER A 268 -10.82 -17.36 7.14
C SER A 268 -10.96 -17.64 5.64
N GLY A 269 -10.04 -17.15 4.80
CA GLY A 269 -10.01 -17.36 3.35
C GLY A 269 -10.87 -16.38 2.53
N TYR A 270 -11.20 -15.22 3.08
CA TYR A 270 -11.92 -14.16 2.36
C TYR A 270 -11.00 -13.00 2.00
N ILE A 271 -11.24 -12.38 0.86
CA ILE A 271 -10.72 -11.05 0.56
C ILE A 271 -11.43 -10.06 1.48
N SER A 272 -10.68 -9.28 2.25
CA SER A 272 -11.27 -8.28 3.13
C SER A 272 -11.30 -6.91 2.46
N VAL A 273 -12.39 -6.18 2.70
CA VAL A 273 -12.53 -4.77 2.31
C VAL A 273 -12.92 -3.97 3.53
N ALA A 274 -12.04 -3.11 3.99
CA ALA A 274 -12.31 -2.16 5.07
C ALA A 274 -12.31 -0.72 4.51
N ALA A 275 -13.17 0.12 5.07
CA ALA A 275 -13.19 1.54 4.73
C ALA A 275 -12.52 2.36 5.85
N HIS A 276 -11.58 3.21 5.49
CA HIS A 276 -10.94 4.14 6.41
C HIS A 276 -11.29 5.58 6.03
N ASN A 277 -11.17 6.50 6.97
CA ASN A 277 -11.44 7.91 6.76
C ASN A 277 -10.17 8.73 7.04
N ILE A 278 -9.98 9.80 6.28
CA ILE A 278 -8.93 10.80 6.56
C ILE A 278 -9.15 11.50 7.91
N ASP A 279 -10.38 11.60 8.35
CA ASP A 279 -10.73 12.13 9.66
C ASP A 279 -10.66 11.02 10.71
N THR A 280 -9.63 11.08 11.54
CA THR A 280 -9.37 10.12 12.62
C THR A 280 -9.88 10.63 13.97
N THR A 281 -10.70 11.68 13.99
CA THR A 281 -11.24 12.28 15.22
C THR A 281 -12.20 11.32 15.91
N ASP A 282 -11.98 11.05 17.17
CA ASP A 282 -12.96 10.40 18.05
C ASP A 282 -13.94 11.45 18.57
N TYR A 283 -15.05 11.61 17.86
CA TYR A 283 -16.07 12.61 18.21
C TYR A 283 -16.76 12.33 19.55
N GLN A 284 -16.83 11.09 19.99
CA GLN A 284 -17.38 10.74 21.29
C GLN A 284 -16.47 11.24 22.41
N GLU A 285 -15.16 11.04 22.25
CA GLU A 285 -14.16 11.52 23.21
C GLU A 285 -14.07 13.05 23.20
N VAL A 286 -14.14 13.69 22.02
CA VAL A 286 -14.20 15.16 21.93
C VAL A 286 -15.39 15.70 22.74
N SER A 287 -16.58 15.11 22.57
CA SER A 287 -17.76 15.51 23.33
C SER A 287 -17.60 15.34 24.85
N ARG A 288 -16.90 14.28 25.27
CA ARG A 288 -16.58 14.07 26.70
C ARG A 288 -15.60 15.13 27.23
N LEU A 289 -14.63 15.54 26.41
CA LEU A 289 -13.60 16.52 26.78
C LEU A 289 -14.20 17.94 26.92
N GLN A 290 -15.17 18.32 26.09
CA GLN A 290 -15.80 19.65 26.12
C GLN A 290 -16.31 20.04 27.52
N GLY A 291 -16.90 19.10 28.26
CA GLY A 291 -17.37 19.36 29.63
C GLY A 291 -16.28 19.28 30.73
N ASN A 292 -15.05 18.86 30.40
CA ASN A 292 -14.03 18.54 31.43
C ASN A 292 -12.72 19.30 31.27
N VAL A 293 -12.41 19.82 30.09
CA VAL A 293 -11.07 20.36 29.73
C VAL A 293 -11.19 21.82 29.23
N GLU A 294 -12.35 22.23 28.71
CA GLU A 294 -12.54 23.60 28.24
C GLU A 294 -12.50 24.58 29.41
N MET A 295 -11.70 25.63 29.31
CA MET A 295 -11.57 26.70 30.28
C MET A 295 -11.16 28.00 29.60
N ASP A 296 -11.72 29.09 30.10
CA ASP A 296 -11.38 30.44 29.67
C ASP A 296 -10.18 30.98 30.47
N PHE A 297 -9.28 31.75 29.84
CA PHE A 297 -8.08 32.35 30.44
C PHE A 297 -8.10 33.87 30.32
#